data_1176bc8a3ad60214de6c0d89c986276b
#
_entry.id   1176bc8a3ad60214de6c0d89c986276b
#
_cell.length_a   1.000
_cell.length_b   1.000
_cell.length_c   1.000
_cell.angle_alpha   90.00
_cell.angle_beta   90.00
_cell.angle_gamma   90.00
#
_symmetry.space_group_name_H-M   'P 1'
#
loop_
_entity.id
_entity.type
_entity.pdbx_description
1 polymer ?
#
loop_
_entity_poly.entity_id
_entity_poly.type
_entity_poly.pdbx_seq_one_letter_code
_entity_poly.pdbx_strand_id
1 'polypeptide(L)'
;MISFNIENNDRYHYKKDKDNKDILTDESGQKQVMMEWEKLYMEAAIEKLKPSGDVLEIGFGLGYSANAIQKFDINSHTIIETDENVLKKLKEWAPLQKHKVNIIEGCWQYYLPSMTQKFDSFFFDDFDHPDYPSSSRYQNFLYFYQQIVQKNVKKRAKLAWFFSDDFLVFPCSVFMRWDMYEYITDIPESITDRGYEKPKQMLSRQKIYIPIITFNVDSSEMGDYAFKLTCG
;
A
#
# COMPACT_ATOMS: atom_id res chain seq x y z
N MET A 1 4.98 9.44 27.34
CA MET A 1 4.21 10.15 26.29
C MET A 1 5.24 10.82 25.42
N ILE A 2 5.64 10.20 24.30
CA ILE A 2 6.57 10.77 23.34
C ILE A 2 5.72 11.69 22.46
N SER A 3 5.87 13.00 22.63
CA SER A 3 5.27 13.98 21.73
C SER A 3 6.07 13.92 20.42
N PHE A 4 5.53 13.30 19.41
CA PHE A 4 6.04 13.49 18.06
C PHE A 4 5.64 14.90 17.63
N ASN A 5 6.61 15.77 17.46
CA ASN A 5 6.43 16.99 16.71
C ASN A 5 6.04 16.58 15.29
N ILE A 6 4.81 16.82 14.91
CA ILE A 6 4.40 16.85 13.51
C ILE A 6 4.97 18.17 12.99
N GLU A 7 6.28 18.20 12.76
CA GLU A 7 6.90 19.28 11.99
C GLU A 7 6.45 19.09 10.54
N ASN A 8 6.04 20.19 9.94
CA ASN A 8 5.58 20.39 8.58
C ASN A 8 6.17 19.35 7.60
N ASN A 9 5.33 18.40 7.17
CA ASN A 9 5.75 17.23 6.38
C ASN A 9 5.48 17.43 4.88
N ASP A 10 5.69 18.64 4.37
CA ASP A 10 5.60 18.99 2.94
C ASP A 10 6.69 18.30 2.10
N ARG A 11 6.73 16.95 2.13
CA ARG A 11 7.84 16.21 1.54
C ARG A 11 7.62 15.79 0.11
N TYR A 12 6.36 15.62 -0.30
CA TYR A 12 6.05 15.12 -1.62
C TYR A 12 5.46 16.22 -2.51
N HIS A 13 5.92 16.23 -3.76
CA HIS A 13 5.52 17.23 -4.74
C HIS A 13 4.94 16.59 -5.97
N TYR A 14 3.74 17.01 -6.33
CA TYR A 14 3.11 16.66 -7.59
C TYR A 14 3.74 17.46 -8.71
N LYS A 15 4.20 16.79 -9.75
CA LYS A 15 4.86 17.37 -10.92
C LYS A 15 4.38 16.69 -12.20
N LYS A 16 4.73 17.28 -13.32
CA LYS A 16 4.71 16.59 -14.61
C LYS A 16 6.13 16.27 -15.02
N ASP A 17 6.32 15.11 -15.60
CA ASP A 17 7.59 14.75 -16.21
C ASP A 17 7.75 15.38 -17.61
N LYS A 18 8.87 15.10 -18.31
CA LYS A 18 9.16 15.62 -19.65
C LYS A 18 8.12 15.21 -20.69
N ASP A 19 7.41 14.12 -20.49
CA ASP A 19 6.38 13.57 -21.37
C ASP A 19 4.96 13.96 -20.90
N ASN A 20 4.87 14.98 -20.01
CA ASN A 20 3.63 15.49 -19.42
C ASN A 20 2.84 14.44 -18.61
N LYS A 21 3.54 13.43 -18.05
CA LYS A 21 2.97 12.39 -17.20
C LYS A 21 2.99 12.78 -15.73
N ASP A 22 2.00 12.32 -14.97
CA ASP A 22 1.95 12.57 -13.54
C ASP A 22 3.08 11.87 -12.78
N ILE A 23 3.71 12.61 -11.88
CA ILE A 23 4.76 12.11 -11.02
C ILE A 23 4.65 12.73 -9.61
N LEU A 24 4.82 11.91 -8.59
CA LEU A 24 4.99 12.31 -7.21
C LEU A 24 6.45 12.10 -6.83
N THR A 25 7.13 13.15 -6.36
CA THR A 25 8.54 13.11 -5.97
C THR A 25 8.70 13.50 -4.50
N ASP A 26 9.86 13.14 -3.91
CA ASP A 26 10.28 13.70 -2.64
C ASP A 26 10.59 15.22 -2.74
N GLU A 27 10.91 15.83 -1.61
CA GLU A 27 11.27 17.25 -1.51
C GLU A 27 12.44 17.65 -2.42
N SER A 28 13.45 16.78 -2.54
CA SER A 28 14.59 17.02 -3.43
C SER A 28 14.24 16.97 -4.92
N GLY A 29 13.12 16.34 -5.26
CA GLY A 29 12.70 16.06 -6.63
C GLY A 29 13.54 14.99 -7.32
N GLN A 30 14.44 14.34 -6.60
CA GLN A 30 15.31 13.29 -7.11
C GLN A 30 14.73 11.90 -6.94
N LYS A 31 14.05 11.64 -5.81
CA LYS A 31 13.43 10.36 -5.53
C LYS A 31 11.97 10.37 -6.00
N GLN A 32 11.62 9.41 -6.82
CA GLN A 32 10.25 9.22 -7.30
C GLN A 32 9.49 8.37 -6.29
N VAL A 33 8.37 8.92 -5.81
CA VAL A 33 7.49 8.25 -4.86
C VAL A 33 6.47 7.40 -5.60
N MET A 34 5.83 7.98 -6.64
CA MET A 34 4.88 7.28 -7.50
C MET A 34 4.86 7.92 -8.89
N MET A 35 4.60 7.13 -9.92
CA MET A 35 4.60 7.56 -11.31
C MET A 35 3.36 7.08 -12.06
N GLU A 36 2.99 7.82 -13.13
CA GLU A 36 1.84 7.47 -13.97
C GLU A 36 1.90 6.06 -14.57
N TRP A 37 3.09 5.52 -14.87
CA TRP A 37 3.21 4.17 -15.41
C TRP A 37 2.73 3.08 -14.41
N GLU A 38 2.75 3.36 -13.11
CA GLU A 38 2.27 2.44 -12.07
C GLU A 38 0.74 2.31 -12.07
N LYS A 39 0.03 3.24 -12.71
CA LYS A 39 -1.43 3.26 -12.77
C LYS A 39 -2.03 1.93 -13.21
N LEU A 40 -1.53 1.39 -14.32
CA LEU A 40 -2.05 0.13 -14.87
C LEU A 40 -1.78 -1.06 -13.94
N TYR A 41 -0.63 -1.05 -13.27
CA TYR A 41 -0.31 -2.06 -12.26
C TYR A 41 -1.26 -1.95 -11.05
N MET A 42 -1.46 -0.75 -10.51
CA MET A 42 -2.37 -0.51 -9.37
C MET A 42 -3.80 -0.93 -9.71
N GLU A 43 -4.30 -0.55 -10.89
CA GLU A 43 -5.62 -0.97 -11.36
C GLU A 43 -5.72 -2.51 -11.47
N ALA A 44 -4.70 -3.17 -12.03
CA ALA A 44 -4.65 -4.63 -12.13
C ALA A 44 -4.57 -5.31 -10.75
N ALA A 45 -3.81 -4.75 -9.81
CA ALA A 45 -3.72 -5.28 -8.45
C ALA A 45 -5.09 -5.22 -7.74
N ILE A 46 -5.80 -4.12 -7.87
CA ILE A 46 -7.15 -3.99 -7.29
C ILE A 46 -8.16 -4.91 -7.99
N GLU A 47 -8.07 -5.09 -9.32
CA GLU A 47 -8.88 -6.07 -10.05
C GLU A 47 -8.66 -7.50 -9.57
N LYS A 48 -7.43 -7.87 -9.19
CA LYS A 48 -7.13 -9.20 -8.60
C LYS A 48 -7.57 -9.29 -7.15
N LEU A 49 -7.42 -8.23 -6.38
CA LEU A 49 -7.90 -8.14 -5.00
C LEU A 49 -9.41 -8.32 -4.92
N LYS A 50 -10.17 -7.70 -5.86
CA LYS A 50 -11.64 -7.64 -5.84
C LYS A 50 -12.14 -7.20 -4.47
N PRO A 51 -11.86 -5.94 -4.08
CA PRO A 51 -12.21 -5.45 -2.75
C PRO A 51 -13.71 -5.50 -2.51
N SER A 52 -14.10 -5.76 -1.27
CA SER A 52 -15.50 -5.79 -0.83
C SER A 52 -15.58 -5.38 0.65
N GLY A 53 -16.75 -5.04 1.12
CA GLY A 53 -16.99 -4.69 2.52
C GLY A 53 -16.23 -3.45 2.96
N ASP A 54 -15.62 -3.50 4.14
CA ASP A 54 -14.81 -2.41 4.66
C ASP A 54 -13.36 -2.57 4.19
N VAL A 55 -12.82 -1.53 3.55
CA VAL A 55 -11.48 -1.54 2.95
C VAL A 55 -10.53 -0.66 3.75
N LEU A 56 -9.31 -1.17 4.00
CA LEU A 56 -8.19 -0.38 4.52
C LEU A 56 -7.10 -0.26 3.45
N GLU A 57 -6.75 0.97 3.13
CA GLU A 57 -5.63 1.31 2.23
C GLU A 57 -4.56 2.09 3.00
N ILE A 58 -3.30 1.72 2.80
CA ILE A 58 -2.14 2.43 3.32
C ILE A 58 -1.47 3.14 2.16
N GLY A 59 -1.37 4.48 2.28
CA GLY A 59 -0.87 5.35 1.22
C GLY A 59 -1.95 5.72 0.20
N PHE A 60 -1.93 6.97 -0.27
CA PHE A 60 -2.83 7.45 -1.34
C PHE A 60 -2.06 7.80 -2.62
N GLY A 61 -0.90 8.45 -2.49
CA GLY A 61 -0.04 8.82 -3.58
C GLY A 61 -0.74 9.60 -4.69
N LEU A 62 -0.75 9.06 -5.91
CA LEU A 62 -1.48 9.61 -7.06
C LEU A 62 -2.96 9.17 -7.11
N GLY A 63 -3.42 8.38 -6.15
CA GLY A 63 -4.81 7.93 -6.02
C GLY A 63 -5.23 6.84 -7.00
N TYR A 64 -4.30 6.14 -7.63
CA TYR A 64 -4.64 5.14 -8.66
C TYR A 64 -5.34 3.92 -8.07
N SER A 65 -4.81 3.35 -7.00
CA SER A 65 -5.45 2.26 -6.24
C SER A 65 -6.77 2.70 -5.63
N ALA A 66 -6.80 3.87 -4.99
CA ALA A 66 -8.01 4.42 -4.38
C ALA A 66 -9.15 4.60 -5.40
N ASN A 67 -8.86 5.16 -6.59
CA ASN A 67 -9.83 5.26 -7.68
C ASN A 67 -10.32 3.89 -8.18
N ALA A 68 -9.43 2.90 -8.23
CA ALA A 68 -9.80 1.55 -8.64
C ALA A 68 -10.68 0.86 -7.59
N ILE A 69 -10.37 1.00 -6.29
CA ILE A 69 -11.16 0.48 -5.17
C ILE A 69 -12.59 1.02 -5.20
N GLN A 70 -12.76 2.32 -5.46
CA GLN A 70 -14.08 2.97 -5.50
C GLN A 70 -15.00 2.48 -6.64
N LYS A 71 -14.49 1.74 -7.61
CA LYS A 71 -15.29 1.11 -8.67
C LYS A 71 -16.02 -0.15 -8.19
N PHE A 72 -15.58 -0.75 -7.08
CA PHE A 72 -16.17 -1.97 -6.51
C PHE A 72 -17.32 -1.64 -5.56
N ASP A 73 -18.15 -2.65 -5.25
CA ASP A 73 -19.24 -2.52 -4.27
C ASP A 73 -18.69 -2.76 -2.86
N ILE A 74 -18.30 -1.67 -2.21
CA ILE A 74 -17.69 -1.62 -0.88
C ILE A 74 -18.58 -0.86 0.11
N ASN A 75 -18.44 -1.14 1.41
CA ASN A 75 -19.17 -0.43 2.45
C ASN A 75 -18.49 0.89 2.83
N SER A 76 -17.19 0.81 3.02
CA SER A 76 -16.37 1.97 3.38
C SER A 76 -14.93 1.80 2.90
N HIS A 77 -14.24 2.92 2.71
CA HIS A 77 -12.84 2.98 2.34
C HIS A 77 -12.08 3.84 3.34
N THR A 78 -11.29 3.21 4.20
CA THR A 78 -10.42 3.90 5.15
C THR A 78 -9.02 4.01 4.55
N ILE A 79 -8.50 5.23 4.46
CA ILE A 79 -7.17 5.53 3.90
C ILE A 79 -6.32 6.17 5.00
N ILE A 80 -5.14 5.61 5.26
CA ILE A 80 -4.15 6.20 6.15
C ILE A 80 -3.07 6.82 5.29
N GLU A 81 -2.89 8.13 5.43
CA GLU A 81 -1.91 8.90 4.68
C GLU A 81 -1.17 9.88 5.61
N THR A 82 0.11 10.08 5.38
CA THR A 82 0.97 10.88 6.27
C THR A 82 1.45 12.19 5.65
N ASP A 83 1.61 12.28 4.34
CA ASP A 83 2.15 13.45 3.67
C ASP A 83 1.08 14.54 3.52
N GLU A 84 1.37 15.77 3.93
CA GLU A 84 0.39 16.87 3.93
C GLU A 84 -0.07 17.26 2.52
N ASN A 85 0.80 17.23 1.52
CA ASN A 85 0.43 17.54 0.15
C ASN A 85 -0.46 16.46 -0.47
N VAL A 86 -0.18 15.20 -0.14
CA VAL A 86 -1.02 14.06 -0.53
C VAL A 86 -2.36 14.10 0.21
N LEU A 87 -2.36 14.40 1.52
CA LEU A 87 -3.58 14.56 2.32
C LEU A 87 -4.48 15.67 1.78
N LYS A 88 -3.92 16.78 1.33
CA LYS A 88 -4.71 17.85 0.71
C LYS A 88 -5.49 17.34 -0.50
N LYS A 89 -4.83 16.62 -1.40
CA LYS A 89 -5.50 16.01 -2.57
C LYS A 89 -6.49 14.92 -2.17
N LEU A 90 -6.16 14.10 -1.19
CA LEU A 90 -7.05 13.08 -0.67
C LEU A 90 -8.34 13.71 -0.11
N LYS A 91 -8.24 14.82 0.64
CA LYS A 91 -9.39 15.56 1.20
C LYS A 91 -10.26 16.21 0.10
N GLU A 92 -9.66 16.64 -0.99
CA GLU A 92 -10.40 17.16 -2.16
C GLU A 92 -11.09 16.02 -2.93
N TRP A 93 -10.45 14.87 -3.02
CA TRP A 93 -10.93 13.69 -3.75
C TRP A 93 -12.05 12.93 -3.00
N ALA A 94 -11.91 12.75 -1.67
CA ALA A 94 -12.79 11.89 -0.88
C ALA A 94 -14.30 12.24 -0.97
N PRO A 95 -14.74 13.50 -0.89
CA PRO A 95 -16.16 13.85 -0.97
C PRO A 95 -16.79 13.60 -2.34
N LEU A 96 -15.98 13.37 -3.39
CA LEU A 96 -16.45 13.12 -4.74
C LEU A 96 -16.70 11.63 -5.01
N GLN A 97 -16.40 10.76 -4.04
CA GLN A 97 -16.44 9.32 -4.25
C GLN A 97 -17.84 8.73 -4.02
N LYS A 98 -18.08 7.59 -4.69
CA LYS A 98 -19.36 6.87 -4.58
C LYS A 98 -19.56 6.28 -3.19
N HIS A 99 -18.51 5.73 -2.61
CA HIS A 99 -18.55 5.07 -1.31
C HIS A 99 -17.89 5.95 -0.25
N LYS A 100 -18.34 5.79 1.01
CA LYS A 100 -17.81 6.55 2.14
C LYS A 100 -16.30 6.39 2.28
N VAL A 101 -15.57 7.49 2.29
CA VAL A 101 -14.13 7.54 2.56
C VAL A 101 -13.89 8.07 3.97
N ASN A 102 -13.10 7.33 4.75
CA ASN A 102 -12.61 7.74 6.06
C ASN A 102 -11.11 8.03 5.92
N ILE A 103 -10.68 9.24 6.29
CA ILE A 103 -9.27 9.64 6.23
C ILE A 103 -8.68 9.58 7.64
N ILE A 104 -7.53 8.91 7.78
CA ILE A 104 -6.70 8.94 8.98
C ILE A 104 -5.39 9.63 8.61
N GLU A 105 -5.17 10.81 9.22
CA GLU A 105 -4.02 11.66 8.95
C GLU A 105 -2.85 11.26 9.84
N GLY A 106 -1.78 10.73 9.27
CA GLY A 106 -0.55 10.37 9.95
C GLY A 106 -0.03 8.98 9.60
N CYS A 107 1.01 8.56 10.31
CA CYS A 107 1.69 7.29 10.05
C CYS A 107 0.84 6.09 10.49
N TRP A 108 0.67 5.12 9.61
CA TRP A 108 -0.08 3.90 9.89
C TRP A 108 0.55 3.08 11.04
N GLN A 109 1.88 3.13 11.20
CA GLN A 109 2.61 2.47 12.28
C GLN A 109 2.15 2.95 13.66
N TYR A 110 1.65 4.18 13.74
CA TYR A 110 1.15 4.76 14.98
C TYR A 110 -0.32 4.39 15.25
N TYR A 111 -1.14 4.44 14.19
CA TYR A 111 -2.59 4.24 14.34
C TYR A 111 -3.01 2.77 14.38
N LEU A 112 -2.39 1.94 13.55
CA LEU A 112 -2.79 0.54 13.39
C LEU A 112 -2.69 -0.29 14.68
N PRO A 113 -1.68 -0.11 15.56
CA PRO A 113 -1.60 -0.84 16.82
C PRO A 113 -2.79 -0.60 17.78
N SER A 114 -3.43 0.54 17.72
CA SER A 114 -4.61 0.89 18.54
C SER A 114 -5.95 0.67 17.82
N MET A 115 -5.92 0.39 16.51
CA MET A 115 -7.11 0.20 15.70
C MET A 115 -7.80 -1.13 16.01
N THR A 116 -9.09 -1.07 16.34
CA THR A 116 -9.90 -2.27 16.65
C THR A 116 -10.87 -2.63 15.53
N GLN A 117 -11.04 -1.74 14.55
CA GLN A 117 -11.90 -2.00 13.39
C GLN A 117 -11.35 -3.18 12.59
N LYS A 118 -12.25 -4.07 12.14
CA LYS A 118 -11.93 -5.17 11.24
C LYS A 118 -12.33 -4.83 9.81
N PHE A 119 -11.56 -5.34 8.86
CA PHE A 119 -11.71 -5.07 7.44
C PHE A 119 -11.86 -6.35 6.62
N ASP A 120 -12.52 -6.21 5.48
CA ASP A 120 -12.72 -7.28 4.50
C ASP A 120 -11.64 -7.26 3.42
N SER A 121 -11.01 -6.09 3.20
CA SER A 121 -10.00 -5.92 2.17
C SER A 121 -8.91 -4.96 2.62
N PHE A 122 -7.67 -5.26 2.21
CA PHE A 122 -6.49 -4.46 2.52
C PHE A 122 -5.70 -4.21 1.25
N PHE A 123 -5.22 -2.97 1.08
CA PHE A 123 -4.20 -2.63 0.10
C PHE A 123 -3.06 -1.89 0.79
N PHE A 124 -1.83 -2.36 0.57
CA PHE A 124 -0.65 -1.80 1.23
C PHE A 124 0.34 -1.32 0.19
N ASP A 125 0.53 0.00 0.14
CA ASP A 125 1.52 0.66 -0.70
C ASP A 125 2.21 1.77 0.10
N ASP A 126 3.16 1.36 0.94
CA ASP A 126 3.91 2.25 1.82
C ASP A 126 5.22 2.69 1.16
N PHE A 127 5.45 4.00 1.20
CA PHE A 127 6.72 4.58 0.80
C PHE A 127 7.53 4.97 2.04
N ASP A 128 8.87 4.79 1.99
CA ASP A 128 9.75 5.01 3.13
C ASP A 128 9.55 6.36 3.81
N HIS A 129 9.22 6.34 5.09
CA HIS A 129 9.11 7.53 5.92
C HIS A 129 10.42 7.75 6.67
N PRO A 130 11.06 8.97 6.61
CA PRO A 130 12.34 9.22 7.27
C PRO A 130 12.33 9.08 8.79
N ASP A 131 11.19 9.34 9.43
CA ASP A 131 11.05 9.19 10.90
C ASP A 131 10.86 7.75 11.34
N TYR A 132 10.60 6.86 10.39
CA TYR A 132 10.57 5.42 10.55
C TYR A 132 11.53 4.79 9.54
N PRO A 133 12.85 4.96 9.74
CA PRO A 133 13.85 4.33 8.87
C PRO A 133 13.72 2.83 9.04
N SER A 134 12.79 2.25 8.33
CA SER A 134 12.77 0.81 8.17
C SER A 134 13.95 0.45 7.29
N SER A 135 14.62 -0.59 7.65
CA SER A 135 15.75 -1.09 6.89
C SER A 135 15.33 -1.63 5.51
N SER A 136 14.02 -1.81 5.26
CA SER A 136 13.48 -2.19 3.94
C SER A 136 11.95 -2.10 3.90
N ARG A 137 11.36 -1.92 2.70
CA ARG A 137 9.93 -2.06 2.45
C ARG A 137 9.36 -3.39 2.95
N TYR A 138 10.16 -4.45 2.89
CA TYR A 138 9.81 -5.77 3.40
C TYR A 138 9.52 -5.76 4.90
N GLN A 139 10.32 -5.09 5.71
CA GLN A 139 10.10 -5.00 7.16
C GLN A 139 8.84 -4.20 7.49
N ASN A 140 8.56 -3.13 6.74
CA ASN A 140 7.32 -2.39 6.87
C ASN A 140 6.11 -3.27 6.56
N PHE A 141 6.17 -4.02 5.46
CA PHE A 141 5.12 -4.96 5.11
C PHE A 141 4.92 -6.04 6.18
N LEU A 142 6.00 -6.65 6.68
CA LEU A 142 5.90 -7.66 7.74
C LEU A 142 5.28 -7.10 9.01
N TYR A 143 5.67 -5.88 9.40
CA TYR A 143 5.09 -5.22 10.57
C TYR A 143 3.60 -4.92 10.36
N PHE A 144 3.23 -4.38 9.19
CA PHE A 144 1.83 -4.17 8.82
C PHE A 144 1.04 -5.48 8.88
N TYR A 145 1.54 -6.52 8.22
CA TYR A 145 0.93 -7.84 8.20
C TYR A 145 0.70 -8.38 9.62
N GLN A 146 1.72 -8.31 10.49
CA GLN A 146 1.61 -8.73 11.88
C GLN A 146 0.52 -7.97 12.64
N GLN A 147 0.42 -6.66 12.44
CA GLN A 147 -0.58 -5.84 13.10
C GLN A 147 -2.00 -6.23 12.68
N ILE A 148 -2.28 -6.32 11.37
CA ILE A 148 -3.62 -6.63 10.88
C ILE A 148 -4.08 -8.03 11.26
N VAL A 149 -3.19 -9.02 11.20
CA VAL A 149 -3.51 -10.42 11.50
C VAL A 149 -3.97 -10.59 12.95
N GLN A 150 -3.41 -9.81 13.87
CA GLN A 150 -3.76 -9.91 15.30
C GLN A 150 -5.21 -9.50 15.58
N LYS A 151 -5.77 -8.50 14.88
CA LYS A 151 -7.05 -7.92 15.29
C LYS A 151 -7.92 -7.32 14.20
N ASN A 152 -7.39 -7.08 13.01
CA ASN A 152 -8.09 -6.29 11.99
C ASN A 152 -8.66 -7.12 10.83
N VAL A 153 -8.31 -8.41 10.73
CA VAL A 153 -8.74 -9.29 9.64
C VAL A 153 -10.10 -9.90 9.94
N LYS A 154 -11.05 -9.76 9.02
CA LYS A 154 -12.29 -10.56 8.99
C LYS A 154 -12.04 -11.89 8.27
N LYS A 155 -12.89 -12.88 8.53
CA LYS A 155 -12.88 -14.15 7.79
C LYS A 155 -13.12 -13.88 6.30
N ARG A 156 -12.31 -14.50 5.44
CA ARG A 156 -12.26 -14.31 3.99
C ARG A 156 -11.73 -12.95 3.53
N ALA A 157 -11.20 -12.13 4.45
CA ALA A 157 -10.52 -10.90 4.06
C ALA A 157 -9.37 -11.18 3.10
N LYS A 158 -9.07 -10.18 2.25
CA LYS A 158 -7.99 -10.25 1.28
C LYS A 158 -7.01 -9.11 1.47
N LEU A 159 -5.74 -9.38 1.20
CA LEU A 159 -4.68 -8.39 1.20
C LEU A 159 -3.92 -8.45 -0.11
N ALA A 160 -3.75 -7.29 -0.74
CA ALA A 160 -2.78 -7.06 -1.82
C ALA A 160 -1.81 -5.96 -1.40
N TRP A 161 -0.63 -5.95 -2.02
CA TRP A 161 0.36 -4.90 -1.81
C TRP A 161 1.18 -4.65 -3.06
N PHE A 162 1.84 -3.48 -3.11
CA PHE A 162 2.81 -3.21 -4.16
C PHE A 162 4.02 -4.13 -3.99
N PHE A 163 4.26 -4.97 -4.98
CA PHE A 163 5.31 -5.99 -4.93
C PHE A 163 6.62 -5.42 -5.50
N SER A 164 7.68 -5.47 -4.69
CA SER A 164 9.05 -5.30 -5.16
C SER A 164 9.82 -6.60 -4.99
N ASP A 165 10.81 -6.84 -5.85
CA ASP A 165 11.56 -8.11 -5.95
C ASP A 165 12.22 -8.62 -4.65
N ASP A 166 12.28 -7.79 -3.61
CA ASP A 166 12.88 -8.16 -2.31
C ASP A 166 11.97 -9.06 -1.45
N PHE A 167 10.75 -9.36 -1.91
CA PHE A 167 9.71 -10.07 -1.16
C PHE A 167 9.60 -11.55 -1.55
N LEU A 168 10.66 -12.31 -1.41
CA LEU A 168 10.63 -13.74 -1.74
C LEU A 168 10.26 -14.66 -0.58
N VAL A 169 10.13 -14.13 0.64
CA VAL A 169 9.79 -14.94 1.82
C VAL A 169 8.38 -14.58 2.28
N PHE A 170 7.45 -15.49 2.05
CA PHE A 170 6.07 -15.35 2.46
C PHE A 170 5.79 -16.15 3.72
N PRO A 171 5.08 -15.56 4.71
CA PRO A 171 4.62 -16.35 5.84
C PRO A 171 3.64 -17.41 5.35
N CYS A 172 4.00 -18.67 5.48
CA CYS A 172 3.09 -19.79 5.20
C CYS A 172 2.27 -20.10 6.44
N SER A 173 0.96 -20.15 6.30
CA SER A 173 0.06 -20.51 7.39
C SER A 173 -1.13 -21.31 6.87
N VAL A 174 -1.60 -22.25 7.67
CA VAL A 174 -2.86 -22.97 7.42
C VAL A 174 -4.08 -22.03 7.42
N PHE A 175 -3.92 -20.82 7.94
CA PHE A 175 -4.98 -19.81 8.06
C PHE A 175 -5.12 -18.93 6.81
N MET A 176 -4.30 -19.10 5.78
CA MET A 176 -4.33 -18.27 4.60
C MET A 176 -3.98 -19.03 3.32
N ARG A 177 -4.45 -18.50 2.20
CA ARG A 177 -4.08 -18.92 0.86
C ARG A 177 -3.35 -17.78 0.16
N TRP A 178 -2.37 -18.13 -0.64
CA TRP A 178 -1.60 -17.25 -1.50
C TRP A 178 -1.95 -17.49 -2.96
N ASP A 179 -2.16 -16.40 -3.68
CA ASP A 179 -2.26 -16.37 -5.12
C ASP A 179 -1.26 -15.34 -5.66
N MET A 180 -0.48 -15.72 -6.67
CA MET A 180 0.45 -14.83 -7.35
C MET A 180 0.02 -14.70 -8.80
N TYR A 181 -0.29 -13.48 -9.23
CA TYR A 181 -0.69 -13.20 -10.59
C TYR A 181 0.45 -12.50 -11.32
N GLU A 182 0.87 -13.07 -12.45
CA GLU A 182 1.83 -12.42 -13.33
C GLU A 182 1.18 -11.22 -14.00
N TYR A 183 1.86 -10.08 -13.97
CA TYR A 183 1.48 -8.87 -14.67
C TYR A 183 2.63 -8.48 -15.60
N ILE A 184 2.34 -8.35 -16.89
CA ILE A 184 3.30 -7.91 -17.89
C ILE A 184 3.14 -6.40 -18.04
N THR A 185 4.21 -5.66 -17.83
CA THR A 185 4.23 -4.21 -18.00
C THR A 185 5.35 -3.78 -18.91
N ASP A 186 5.04 -2.83 -19.78
CA ASP A 186 6.05 -2.07 -20.53
C ASP A 186 6.49 -0.91 -19.63
N ILE A 187 7.49 -1.15 -18.80
CA ILE A 187 8.14 -0.07 -18.05
C ILE A 187 8.90 0.79 -19.06
N PRO A 188 8.54 2.06 -19.27
CA PRO A 188 9.19 2.89 -20.26
C PRO A 188 10.71 2.98 -20.03
N GLU A 189 11.51 2.81 -21.10
CA GLU A 189 12.97 2.97 -21.01
C GLU A 189 13.38 4.36 -20.49
N SER A 190 12.55 5.37 -20.73
CA SER A 190 12.74 6.74 -20.26
C SER A 190 12.77 6.91 -18.73
N ILE A 191 12.39 5.89 -17.97
CA ILE A 191 12.52 5.90 -16.49
C ILE A 191 13.98 5.88 -16.06
N THR A 192 14.89 5.32 -16.89
CA THR A 192 16.33 5.25 -16.57
C THR A 192 17.03 6.58 -16.50
N ASP A 193 16.58 7.57 -17.28
CA ASP A 193 17.27 8.87 -17.44
C ASP A 193 16.94 9.86 -16.29
N ARG A 194 16.13 9.48 -15.31
CA ARG A 194 15.55 10.39 -14.33
C ARG A 194 16.05 10.21 -12.90
N GLY A 195 17.17 9.54 -12.71
CA GLY A 195 17.70 9.28 -11.36
C GLY A 195 16.94 8.20 -10.58
N TYR A 196 15.95 7.57 -11.20
CA TYR A 196 15.39 6.34 -10.69
C TYR A 196 16.44 5.26 -10.90
N GLU A 197 17.16 4.93 -9.85
CA GLU A 197 17.88 3.67 -9.83
C GLU A 197 16.81 2.58 -9.92
N LYS A 198 16.57 2.09 -11.14
CA LYS A 198 15.79 0.89 -11.33
C LYS A 198 16.36 -0.14 -10.36
N PRO A 199 15.57 -0.79 -9.51
CA PRO A 199 16.03 -2.01 -8.88
C PRO A 199 16.60 -2.85 -10.01
N LYS A 200 17.90 -3.18 -9.96
CA LYS A 200 18.63 -3.86 -11.07
C LYS A 200 17.90 -5.11 -11.57
N GLN A 201 16.96 -5.62 -10.77
CA GLN A 201 16.13 -6.77 -11.05
C GLN A 201 14.82 -6.45 -11.79
N MET A 202 14.26 -5.24 -11.66
CA MET A 202 13.10 -4.82 -12.46
C MET A 202 13.47 -4.56 -13.92
N LEU A 203 14.72 -4.27 -14.22
CA LEU A 203 15.22 -3.97 -15.57
C LEU A 203 15.26 -5.15 -16.53
N SER A 204 15.43 -6.36 -15.98
CA SER A 204 15.57 -7.57 -16.79
C SER A 204 14.24 -8.32 -16.96
N ARG A 205 13.17 -7.93 -16.26
CA ARG A 205 11.89 -8.62 -16.28
C ARG A 205 10.77 -7.62 -16.60
N GLN A 206 10.18 -7.74 -17.77
CA GLN A 206 8.89 -7.16 -18.14
C GLN A 206 7.72 -7.79 -17.32
N LYS A 207 8.04 -8.49 -16.23
CA LYS A 207 7.08 -9.23 -15.43
C LYS A 207 7.14 -8.74 -13.98
N ILE A 208 6.02 -8.22 -13.52
CA ILE A 208 5.77 -7.89 -12.12
C ILE A 208 4.73 -8.88 -11.60
N TYR A 209 4.72 -9.14 -10.32
CA TYR A 209 3.73 -10.02 -9.72
C TYR A 209 2.75 -9.22 -8.86
N ILE A 210 1.49 -9.64 -8.86
CA ILE A 210 0.44 -9.14 -7.99
C ILE A 210 0.17 -10.22 -6.95
N PRO A 211 0.63 -10.04 -5.70
CA PRO A 211 0.38 -10.99 -4.63
C PRO A 211 -0.98 -10.74 -3.98
N ILE A 212 -1.72 -11.81 -3.72
CA ILE A 212 -2.98 -11.77 -2.98
C ILE A 212 -2.93 -12.80 -1.85
N ILE A 213 -3.13 -12.34 -0.62
CA ILE A 213 -3.42 -13.22 0.52
C ILE A 213 -4.94 -13.28 0.71
N THR A 214 -5.47 -14.47 0.90
CA THR A 214 -6.84 -14.68 1.38
C THR A 214 -6.80 -15.35 2.74
N PHE A 215 -7.39 -14.71 3.74
CA PHE A 215 -7.47 -15.23 5.10
C PHE A 215 -8.65 -16.18 5.26
N ASN A 216 -8.40 -17.40 5.73
CA ASN A 216 -9.43 -18.39 5.90
C ASN A 216 -10.25 -18.22 7.20
N VAL A 217 -9.70 -17.47 8.14
CA VAL A 217 -10.24 -17.26 9.49
C VAL A 217 -10.24 -15.78 9.87
N ASP A 218 -11.01 -15.41 10.87
CA ASP A 218 -11.00 -14.07 11.49
C ASP A 218 -9.80 -13.93 12.44
N SER A 219 -9.34 -12.70 12.68
CA SER A 219 -8.23 -12.43 13.61
C SER A 219 -8.43 -13.05 14.99
N SER A 220 -9.66 -13.07 15.50
CA SER A 220 -9.97 -13.67 16.82
C SER A 220 -9.76 -15.19 16.87
N GLU A 221 -9.73 -15.86 15.72
CA GLU A 221 -9.48 -17.30 15.58
C GLU A 221 -7.99 -17.61 15.39
N MET A 222 -7.16 -16.62 15.02
CA MET A 222 -5.74 -16.82 14.73
C MET A 222 -4.90 -16.95 16.02
N GLY A 223 -5.30 -16.30 17.12
CA GLY A 223 -4.66 -16.38 18.44
C GLY A 223 -3.15 -16.13 18.39
N ASP A 224 -2.43 -16.65 19.38
CA ASP A 224 -0.97 -16.56 19.49
C ASP A 224 -0.20 -17.31 18.38
N TYR A 225 -0.89 -18.11 17.56
CA TYR A 225 -0.28 -18.82 16.43
C TYR A 225 0.22 -17.89 15.33
N ALA A 226 -0.40 -16.71 15.17
CA ALA A 226 0.08 -15.71 14.21
C ALA A 226 1.51 -15.22 14.51
N PHE A 227 1.93 -15.27 15.77
CA PHE A 227 3.27 -14.88 16.22
C PHE A 227 4.35 -15.93 15.95
N LYS A 228 4.01 -17.21 15.94
CA LYS A 228 5.02 -18.29 15.85
C LYS A 228 5.54 -18.53 14.44
N LEU A 229 4.88 -18.01 13.42
CA LEU A 229 5.22 -18.27 12.03
C LEU A 229 6.16 -17.21 11.41
N THR A 230 6.48 -16.15 12.14
CA THR A 230 7.36 -15.07 11.68
C THR A 230 8.80 -15.18 12.21
N CYS A 231 9.10 -16.17 13.06
CA CYS A 231 10.40 -16.34 13.73
C CYS A 231 11.07 -17.68 13.40
N GLY A 232 10.86 -18.21 12.20
CA GLY A 232 11.53 -19.41 11.71
C GLY A 232 12.56 -19.10 10.64
#